data_850618be6301008632caf35df0dbdca9
#
_entry.id   850618be6301008632caf35df0dbdca9
#
_cell.length_a   1.000
_cell.length_b   1.000
_cell.length_c   1.000
_cell.angle_alpha   90.00
_cell.angle_beta   90.00
_cell.angle_gamma   90.00
#
_symmetry.space_group_name_H-M   'P 1'
#
loop_
_entity.id
_entity.type
_entity.pdbx_description
1 polymer ?
#
loop_
_entity_poly.entity_id
_entity_poly.type
_entity_poly.pdbx_seq_one_letter_code
_entity_poly.pdbx_strand_id
1 'polypeptide(L)'
;MKNCHQHPDYAKHLPRINKVIGQLNGIKKMIDERRYCPEIITQLKAVSSACQSIEALLLEKHLESCVLEAFHSNDNKDQTKKIQELTKLYKK
;
A
#
# COMPACT_ATOMS: atom_id res chain seq x y z
N MET A 1 -21.76 -6.57 -5.73
CA MET A 1 -20.84 -5.55 -5.64
C MET A 1 -19.69 -5.75 -6.55
N LYS A 2 -19.88 -5.31 -7.71
CA LYS A 2 -18.99 -5.59 -8.70
C LYS A 2 -17.89 -4.69 -8.76
N ASN A 3 -18.06 -3.54 -8.23
CA ASN A 3 -17.28 -2.46 -8.68
C ASN A 3 -16.00 -2.27 -7.95
N CYS A 4 -15.81 -2.90 -6.82
CA CYS A 4 -14.51 -2.94 -6.22
C CYS A 4 -13.56 -3.79 -7.00
N HIS A 5 -14.06 -4.50 -7.99
CA HIS A 5 -13.21 -5.27 -8.85
C HIS A 5 -12.70 -4.48 -10.04
N GLN A 6 -13.26 -3.31 -10.27
CA GLN A 6 -12.70 -2.42 -11.25
C GLN A 6 -11.71 -1.54 -10.52
N HIS A 7 -10.49 -2.01 -10.46
CA HIS A 7 -9.46 -1.32 -9.70
C HIS A 7 -9.06 -0.03 -10.39
N PRO A 8 -8.84 1.03 -9.65
CA PRO A 8 -8.25 2.24 -10.21
C PRO A 8 -6.87 1.94 -10.78
N ASP A 9 -6.44 2.79 -11.68
CA ASP A 9 -5.10 2.67 -12.21
C ASP A 9 -4.11 3.18 -11.18
N TYR A 10 -3.27 2.29 -10.68
CA TYR A 10 -2.25 2.64 -9.71
C TYR A 10 -0.88 2.91 -10.34
N ALA A 11 -0.82 2.98 -11.66
CA ALA A 11 0.46 3.11 -12.36
C ALA A 11 1.25 4.34 -11.97
N LYS A 12 0.58 5.41 -11.56
CA LYS A 12 1.29 6.62 -11.14
C LYS A 12 2.13 6.41 -9.87
N HIS A 13 1.91 5.30 -9.18
CA HIS A 13 2.70 4.98 -7.98
C HIS A 13 3.87 4.05 -8.28
N LEU A 14 4.03 3.62 -9.54
CA LEU A 14 5.15 2.78 -9.93
C LEU A 14 6.52 3.41 -9.66
N PRO A 15 6.71 4.72 -9.85
CA PRO A 15 8.00 5.31 -9.49
C PRO A 15 8.38 5.10 -8.02
N ARG A 16 7.40 5.09 -7.12
CA ARG A 16 7.64 4.83 -5.71
C ARG A 16 8.07 3.39 -5.47
N ILE A 17 7.44 2.45 -6.19
CA ILE A 17 7.82 1.04 -6.13
C ILE A 17 9.24 0.86 -6.67
N ASN A 18 9.56 1.49 -7.77
CA ASN A 18 10.90 1.40 -8.35
C ASN A 18 11.96 1.94 -7.40
N LYS A 19 11.62 2.99 -6.67
CA LYS A 19 12.53 3.53 -5.66
C LYS A 19 12.78 2.52 -4.56
N VAL A 20 11.74 1.82 -4.10
CA VAL A 20 11.87 0.78 -3.08
C VAL A 20 12.73 -0.37 -3.60
N ILE A 21 12.53 -0.77 -4.85
CA ILE A 21 13.35 -1.81 -5.46
C ILE A 21 14.82 -1.41 -5.45
N GLY A 22 15.11 -0.16 -5.81
CA GLY A 22 16.47 0.36 -5.77
C GLY A 22 17.05 0.34 -4.37
N GLN A 23 16.27 0.71 -3.37
CA GLN A 23 16.70 0.68 -1.98
C GLN A 23 17.01 -0.76 -1.52
N LEU A 24 16.18 -1.71 -1.94
CA LEU A 24 16.41 -3.12 -1.60
C LEU A 24 17.69 -3.65 -2.27
N ASN A 25 17.94 -3.26 -3.51
CA ASN A 25 19.17 -3.63 -4.17
C ASN A 25 20.39 -3.07 -3.43
N GLY A 26 20.29 -1.85 -2.94
CA GLY A 26 21.34 -1.25 -2.12
C GLY A 26 21.58 -2.03 -0.83
N ILE A 27 20.50 -2.51 -0.20
CA ILE A 27 20.61 -3.32 1.01
C ILE A 27 21.28 -4.66 0.72
N LYS A 28 20.96 -5.29 -0.41
CA LYS A 28 21.65 -6.52 -0.82
C LYS A 28 23.16 -6.29 -0.90
N LYS A 29 23.55 -5.18 -1.49
CA LYS A 29 24.95 -4.82 -1.62
C LYS A 29 25.58 -4.62 -0.24
N MET A 30 24.88 -3.96 0.67
CA MET A 30 25.37 -3.76 2.04
C MET A 30 25.59 -5.10 2.74
N ILE A 31 24.71 -6.06 2.54
CA ILE A 31 24.85 -7.38 3.12
C ILE A 31 26.06 -8.11 2.52
N ASP A 32 26.22 -8.04 1.20
CA ASP A 32 27.37 -8.64 0.52
C ASP A 32 28.68 -8.05 1.00
N GLU A 33 28.70 -6.76 1.26
CA GLU A 33 29.88 -6.04 1.73
C GLU A 33 30.09 -6.18 3.23
N ARG A 34 29.22 -6.88 3.90
CA ARG A 34 29.26 -7.09 5.36
C ARG A 34 29.28 -5.77 6.12
N ARG A 35 28.43 -4.85 5.70
CA ARG A 35 28.31 -3.57 6.36
C ARG A 35 27.79 -3.75 7.79
N TYR A 36 28.00 -2.74 8.59
CA TYR A 36 27.60 -2.75 10.00
C TYR A 36 26.11 -2.99 10.14
N CYS A 37 25.71 -3.98 10.95
CA CYS A 37 24.33 -4.41 11.07
C CYS A 37 23.31 -3.28 11.35
N PRO A 38 23.59 -2.37 12.28
CA PRO A 38 22.64 -1.27 12.51
C PRO A 38 22.41 -0.38 11.30
N GLU A 39 23.41 -0.23 10.41
CA GLU A 39 23.21 0.52 9.17
C GLU A 39 22.23 -0.20 8.26
N ILE A 40 22.36 -1.52 8.15
CA ILE A 40 21.47 -2.32 7.33
C ILE A 40 20.03 -2.26 7.86
N ILE A 41 19.90 -2.38 9.18
CA ILE A 41 18.58 -2.31 9.83
C ILE A 41 17.94 -0.95 9.59
N THR A 42 18.72 0.12 9.66
CA THR A 42 18.22 1.47 9.42
C THR A 42 17.66 1.60 8.00
N GLN A 43 18.36 1.02 7.03
CA GLN A 43 17.90 1.03 5.64
C GLN A 43 16.63 0.21 5.47
N LEU A 44 16.53 -0.94 6.14
CA LEU A 44 15.32 -1.75 6.10
C LEU A 44 14.14 -1.02 6.69
N LYS A 45 14.34 -0.28 7.78
CA LYS A 45 13.28 0.54 8.37
C LYS A 45 12.80 1.61 7.40
N ALA A 46 13.72 2.20 6.66
CA ALA A 46 13.37 3.21 5.66
C ALA A 46 12.51 2.58 4.55
N VAL A 47 12.84 1.37 4.11
CA VAL A 47 12.05 0.65 3.12
C VAL A 47 10.67 0.33 3.67
N SER A 48 10.60 -0.12 4.92
CA SER A 48 9.33 -0.43 5.56
C SER A 48 8.43 0.81 5.60
N SER A 49 9.00 1.95 5.97
CA SER A 49 8.27 3.22 6.02
C SER A 49 7.76 3.62 4.64
N ALA A 50 8.60 3.44 3.61
CA ALA A 50 8.21 3.75 2.24
C ALA A 50 7.05 2.85 1.78
N CYS A 51 7.11 1.56 2.15
CA CYS A 51 6.02 0.63 1.83
C CYS A 51 4.72 1.04 2.51
N GLN A 52 4.79 1.46 3.76
CA GLN A 52 3.60 1.91 4.48
C GLN A 52 2.98 3.15 3.81
N SER A 53 3.82 4.05 3.31
CA SER A 53 3.33 5.22 2.59
C SER A 53 2.61 4.83 1.31
N ILE A 54 3.15 3.85 0.59
CA ILE A 54 2.53 3.35 -0.62
C ILE A 54 1.19 2.68 -0.28
N GLU A 55 1.16 1.87 0.76
CA GLU A 55 -0.08 1.24 1.24
C GLU A 55 -1.16 2.27 1.51
N ALA A 56 -0.79 3.36 2.19
CA ALA A 56 -1.75 4.41 2.51
C ALA A 56 -2.30 5.08 1.24
N LEU A 57 -1.43 5.30 0.25
CA LEU A 57 -1.87 5.92 -1.00
C LEU A 57 -2.82 5.01 -1.77
N LEU A 58 -2.53 3.72 -1.80
CA LEU A 58 -3.40 2.76 -2.48
C LEU A 58 -4.73 2.63 -1.77
N LEU A 59 -4.71 2.62 -0.44
CA LEU A 59 -5.94 2.54 0.33
C LEU A 59 -6.81 3.77 0.11
N GLU A 60 -6.20 4.94 0.12
CA GLU A 60 -6.92 6.17 -0.11
C GLU A 60 -7.65 6.14 -1.45
N LYS A 61 -6.97 5.64 -2.49
CA LYS A 61 -7.56 5.51 -3.80
C LYS A 61 -8.68 4.48 -3.82
N HIS A 62 -8.49 3.38 -3.13
CA HIS A 62 -9.49 2.33 -3.01
C HIS A 62 -10.75 2.87 -2.31
N LEU A 63 -10.55 3.63 -1.23
CA LEU A 63 -11.66 4.26 -0.52
C LEU A 63 -12.46 5.17 -1.45
N GLU A 64 -11.77 6.01 -2.20
CA GLU A 64 -12.44 6.91 -3.13
C GLU A 64 -13.30 6.15 -4.12
N SER A 65 -12.77 5.08 -4.69
CA SER A 65 -13.48 4.31 -5.69
C SER A 65 -14.61 3.48 -5.12
N CYS A 66 -14.33 2.72 -4.09
CA CYS A 66 -15.30 1.75 -3.58
C CYS A 66 -16.36 2.37 -2.71
N VAL A 67 -15.98 3.34 -1.90
CA VAL A 67 -16.95 4.01 -1.01
C VAL A 67 -17.92 4.86 -1.83
N LEU A 68 -17.41 5.57 -2.84
CA LEU A 68 -18.28 6.35 -3.70
C LEU A 68 -19.27 5.47 -4.44
N GLU A 69 -18.83 4.31 -4.90
CA GLU A 69 -19.73 3.37 -5.55
C GLU A 69 -20.81 2.87 -4.60
N ALA A 70 -20.43 2.57 -3.37
CA ALA A 70 -21.38 2.13 -2.37
C ALA A 70 -22.44 3.20 -2.11
N PHE A 71 -22.03 4.46 -2.03
CA PHE A 71 -22.98 5.56 -1.86
C PHE A 71 -23.88 5.74 -3.06
N HIS A 72 -23.34 5.57 -4.26
CA HIS A 72 -24.14 5.65 -5.48
C HIS A 72 -25.15 4.53 -5.59
N SER A 73 -24.86 3.37 -5.04
CA SER A 73 -25.78 2.24 -5.09
C SER A 73 -26.93 2.38 -4.11
N ASN A 74 -26.85 3.29 -3.16
CA ASN A 74 -27.84 3.46 -2.11
C ASN A 74 -28.11 2.18 -1.32
N ASP A 75 -27.13 1.33 -1.23
CA ASP A 75 -27.25 0.07 -0.53
C ASP A 75 -26.50 0.15 0.79
N ASN A 76 -27.25 0.25 1.88
CA ASN A 76 -26.65 0.35 3.21
C ASN A 76 -25.81 -0.87 3.56
N LYS A 77 -26.22 -2.03 3.12
CA LYS A 77 -25.45 -3.24 3.37
C LYS A 77 -24.13 -3.20 2.65
N ASP A 78 -24.14 -2.72 1.42
CA ASP A 78 -22.92 -2.60 0.63
C ASP A 78 -21.98 -1.60 1.27
N GLN A 79 -22.46 -0.47 1.74
CA GLN A 79 -21.67 0.53 2.42
C GLN A 79 -21.03 -0.04 3.68
N THR A 80 -21.82 -0.75 4.49
CA THR A 80 -21.32 -1.36 5.71
C THR A 80 -20.25 -2.40 5.41
N LYS A 81 -20.49 -3.21 4.40
CA LYS A 81 -19.55 -4.24 4.01
C LYS A 81 -18.21 -3.66 3.57
N LYS A 82 -18.24 -2.58 2.79
CA LYS A 82 -17.01 -1.91 2.37
C LYS A 82 -16.23 -1.37 3.52
N ILE A 83 -16.90 -0.75 4.45
CA ILE A 83 -16.26 -0.21 5.64
C ILE A 83 -15.65 -1.33 6.47
N GLN A 84 -16.34 -2.45 6.61
CA GLN A 84 -15.83 -3.60 7.35
C GLN A 84 -14.59 -4.19 6.67
N GLU A 85 -14.61 -4.29 5.36
CA GLU A 85 -13.46 -4.79 4.61
C GLU A 85 -12.22 -3.93 4.85
N LEU A 86 -12.41 -2.62 4.81
CA LEU A 86 -11.31 -1.70 5.03
C LEU A 86 -10.79 -1.75 6.45
N THR A 87 -11.69 -1.86 7.41
CA THR A 87 -11.33 -1.99 8.81
C THR A 87 -10.49 -3.24 9.03
N LYS A 88 -10.91 -4.35 8.46
CA LYS A 88 -10.18 -5.61 8.56
C LYS A 88 -8.79 -5.51 8.00
N LEU A 89 -8.63 -4.83 6.87
CA LEU A 89 -7.35 -4.67 6.23
C LEU A 89 -6.34 -3.97 7.12
N TYR A 90 -6.78 -2.99 7.89
CA TYR A 90 -5.90 -2.21 8.74
C TYR A 90 -5.79 -2.68 10.17
N LYS A 91 -6.69 -3.57 10.58
CA LYS A 91 -6.64 -4.07 11.92
C LYS A 91 -5.80 -5.33 11.95
N LYS A 92 -4.61 -5.23 12.32
CA LYS A 92 -3.72 -6.39 12.44
C LYS A 92 -3.53 -6.78 13.87
#